data_07be2abcc0fd8f78794f9e86df87efb9
#
_entry.id   07be2abcc0fd8f78794f9e86df87efb9
#
_cell.length_a   1.000
_cell.length_b   1.000
_cell.length_c   1.000
_cell.angle_alpha   90.00
_cell.angle_beta   90.00
_cell.angle_gamma   90.00
#
_symmetry.space_group_name_H-M   'P 1'
#
loop_
_entity.id
_entity.type
_entity.pdbx_description
1 polymer ?
#
loop_
_entity_poly.entity_id
_entity_poly.type
_entity_poly.pdbx_seq_one_letter_code
_entity_poly.pdbx_strand_id
1 'polypeptide(L)'
;MLDKKGNTILLTRAPDLRQAQNTSNIEDIRIWVDKDGSNPTDDLKVILDELNLKGKKLGVEYDAYGLTGKNTLKLNKSLENYCSVEDKSDVITKLRVIKSKEEIVYVKKAAELADQALDEVWKYAKAGVNESKILAEMNKVIFEGGGDYPANEFIIGSGKNALLCRYQSEKQTLNDQDQLTIEWAGTYRHYHSAMFRTIPIGKADPKHHKMHEACVEALMNCEHKLKPGNKIGEVFDIHAKTFDGLGFNKARMNACGYSLGNTFAPNWMDWPMLYTGNPYVIEPGNVFFMHMILMDSENQLAMNLGETYLVTEQGNERLGKQKIDLVVL
;
A
#
# COMPACT_ATOMS: atom_id res chain seq x y z
N MET A 1 1.39 4.01 -23.89
CA MET A 1 0.33 4.87 -24.46
C MET A 1 -0.90 4.01 -24.73
N LEU A 2 -2.10 4.53 -24.51
CA LEU A 2 -3.37 3.85 -24.75
C LEU A 2 -4.27 4.78 -25.58
N ASP A 3 -4.84 4.29 -26.66
CA ASP A 3 -5.79 5.04 -27.47
C ASP A 3 -7.27 4.75 -27.07
N LYS A 4 -8.21 5.50 -27.65
CA LYS A 4 -9.65 5.33 -27.39
C LYS A 4 -10.25 4.00 -27.87
N LYS A 5 -9.51 3.23 -28.68
CA LYS A 5 -9.94 1.92 -29.20
C LYS A 5 -9.38 0.77 -28.38
N GLY A 6 -8.54 1.07 -27.37
CA GLY A 6 -7.88 0.08 -26.55
C GLY A 6 -6.52 -0.38 -27.10
N ASN A 7 -6.01 0.20 -28.18
CA ASN A 7 -4.68 -0.11 -28.67
C ASN A 7 -3.62 0.44 -27.72
N THR A 8 -2.64 -0.38 -27.38
CA THR A 8 -1.56 -0.03 -26.48
C THR A 8 -0.22 -0.01 -27.19
N ILE A 9 0.60 0.99 -26.88
CA ILE A 9 1.99 1.08 -27.35
C ILE A 9 2.88 1.27 -26.15
N LEU A 10 3.92 0.45 -26.03
CA LEU A 10 4.98 0.60 -25.04
C LEU A 10 6.22 1.21 -25.70
N LEU A 11 6.64 2.38 -25.26
CA LEU A 11 7.93 2.98 -25.60
C LEU A 11 8.89 2.72 -24.44
N THR A 12 9.92 1.91 -24.67
CA THR A 12 10.85 1.47 -23.63
C THR A 12 12.29 1.41 -24.14
N ARG A 13 13.22 0.93 -23.34
CA ARG A 13 14.62 0.77 -23.71
C ARG A 13 14.93 -0.63 -24.23
N ALA A 14 15.99 -0.77 -25.02
CA ALA A 14 16.39 -2.06 -25.57
C ALA A 14 16.59 -3.18 -24.52
N PRO A 15 17.17 -2.93 -23.32
CA PRO A 15 17.27 -3.96 -22.27
C PRO A 15 15.92 -4.53 -21.82
N ASP A 16 14.85 -3.73 -21.87
CA ASP A 16 13.52 -4.10 -21.39
C ASP A 16 12.69 -4.83 -22.46
N LEU A 17 13.13 -4.87 -23.72
CA LEU A 17 12.37 -5.41 -24.86
C LEU A 17 11.94 -6.86 -24.65
N ARG A 18 12.88 -7.74 -24.28
CA ARG A 18 12.58 -9.17 -24.06
C ARG A 18 11.62 -9.40 -22.89
N GLN A 19 11.80 -8.62 -21.84
CA GLN A 19 10.89 -8.64 -20.70
C GLN A 19 9.47 -8.30 -21.17
N ALA A 20 9.31 -7.16 -21.86
CA ALA A 20 8.00 -6.72 -22.36
C ALA A 20 7.36 -7.74 -23.31
N GLN A 21 8.12 -8.33 -24.23
CA GLN A 21 7.63 -9.37 -25.15
C GLN A 21 7.13 -10.63 -24.43
N ASN A 22 7.75 -11.01 -23.32
CA ASN A 22 7.45 -12.26 -22.62
C ASN A 22 6.42 -12.09 -21.47
N THR A 23 6.31 -10.89 -20.89
CA THR A 23 5.52 -10.68 -19.67
C THR A 23 4.38 -9.69 -19.83
N SER A 24 4.22 -9.06 -21.00
CA SER A 24 3.08 -8.16 -21.27
C SER A 24 2.23 -8.68 -22.44
N ASN A 25 1.00 -8.17 -22.51
CA ASN A 25 0.09 -8.38 -23.65
C ASN A 25 0.15 -7.25 -24.68
N ILE A 26 1.17 -6.37 -24.60
CA ILE A 26 1.36 -5.26 -25.53
C ILE A 26 2.15 -5.76 -26.74
N GLU A 27 1.55 -5.70 -27.92
CA GLU A 27 2.16 -6.15 -29.18
C GLU A 27 3.06 -5.06 -29.81
N ASP A 28 2.64 -3.79 -29.73
CA ASP A 28 3.40 -2.67 -30.29
C ASP A 28 4.41 -2.14 -29.26
N ILE A 29 5.65 -2.63 -29.35
CA ILE A 29 6.75 -2.24 -28.47
C ILE A 29 7.80 -1.48 -29.28
N ARG A 30 8.03 -0.23 -28.92
CA ARG A 30 8.97 0.69 -29.55
C ARG A 30 10.17 0.94 -28.65
N ILE A 31 11.34 1.13 -29.25
CA ILE A 31 12.60 1.29 -28.53
C ILE A 31 13.13 2.70 -28.72
N TRP A 32 13.46 3.35 -27.64
CA TRP A 32 14.30 4.53 -27.63
C TRP A 32 15.71 4.17 -27.14
N VAL A 33 16.73 4.92 -27.56
CA VAL A 33 18.13 4.57 -27.30
C VAL A 33 18.77 5.58 -26.36
N ASP A 34 19.41 5.09 -25.30
CA ASP A 34 20.24 5.90 -24.41
C ASP A 34 21.49 6.40 -25.14
N LYS A 35 21.60 7.69 -25.33
CA LYS A 35 22.76 8.38 -25.88
C LYS A 35 22.77 9.84 -25.41
N ASP A 36 23.89 10.52 -25.59
CA ASP A 36 23.96 11.94 -25.28
C ASP A 36 22.88 12.73 -26.05
N GLY A 37 22.18 13.61 -25.35
CA GLY A 37 21.06 14.38 -25.90
C GLY A 37 19.76 13.56 -26.12
N SER A 38 19.72 12.30 -25.76
CA SER A 38 18.51 11.47 -25.90
C SER A 38 17.33 12.00 -25.08
N ASN A 39 16.16 12.01 -25.72
CA ASN A 39 14.92 12.45 -25.09
C ASN A 39 13.75 11.56 -25.56
N PRO A 40 13.26 10.64 -24.73
CA PRO A 40 12.17 9.73 -25.11
C PRO A 40 10.88 10.44 -25.57
N THR A 41 10.73 11.73 -25.22
CA THR A 41 9.55 12.48 -25.66
C THR A 41 9.60 12.85 -27.14
N ASP A 42 10.78 12.85 -27.75
CA ASP A 42 10.93 13.06 -29.20
C ASP A 42 10.49 11.80 -29.95
N ASP A 43 10.87 10.61 -29.46
CA ASP A 43 10.36 9.33 -29.96
C ASP A 43 8.85 9.20 -29.79
N LEU A 44 8.31 9.68 -28.65
CA LEU A 44 6.88 9.75 -28.42
C LEU A 44 6.17 10.61 -29.50
N LYS A 45 6.75 11.76 -29.88
CA LYS A 45 6.17 12.61 -30.93
C LYS A 45 6.12 11.90 -32.29
N VAL A 46 7.12 11.11 -32.63
CA VAL A 46 7.11 10.28 -33.86
C VAL A 46 5.91 9.33 -33.83
N ILE A 47 5.68 8.66 -32.71
CA ILE A 47 4.51 7.77 -32.54
C ILE A 47 3.20 8.55 -32.66
N LEU A 48 3.13 9.74 -32.06
CA LEU A 48 1.94 10.60 -32.14
C LEU A 48 1.64 11.08 -33.58
N ASP A 49 2.70 11.37 -34.36
CA ASP A 49 2.58 11.73 -35.78
C ASP A 49 2.08 10.55 -36.61
N GLU A 50 2.63 9.33 -36.44
CA GLU A 50 2.17 8.10 -37.09
C GLU A 50 0.68 7.83 -36.83
N LEU A 51 0.20 8.17 -35.63
CA LEU A 51 -1.19 7.99 -35.21
C LEU A 51 -2.11 9.18 -35.59
N ASN A 52 -1.58 10.22 -36.23
CA ASN A 52 -2.30 11.44 -36.58
C ASN A 52 -2.92 12.16 -35.37
N LEU A 53 -2.16 12.22 -34.26
CA LEU A 53 -2.61 12.82 -33.00
C LEU A 53 -2.16 14.27 -32.80
N LYS A 54 -1.47 14.89 -33.78
CA LYS A 54 -1.15 16.31 -33.74
C LYS A 54 -2.43 17.16 -33.61
N GLY A 55 -2.41 18.14 -32.72
CA GLY A 55 -3.57 18.98 -32.44
C GLY A 55 -4.69 18.30 -31.62
N LYS A 56 -4.51 17.06 -31.20
CA LYS A 56 -5.46 16.33 -30.35
C LYS A 56 -5.20 16.59 -28.86
N LYS A 57 -6.14 16.14 -28.05
CA LYS A 57 -6.08 16.19 -26.58
C LYS A 57 -5.49 14.88 -26.06
N LEU A 58 -4.42 14.96 -25.27
CA LEU A 58 -3.74 13.83 -24.64
C LEU A 58 -3.90 13.87 -23.13
N GLY A 59 -4.20 12.72 -22.51
CA GLY A 59 -4.17 12.53 -21.06
C GLY A 59 -2.77 12.07 -20.62
N VAL A 60 -2.27 12.61 -19.53
CA VAL A 60 -1.00 12.21 -18.90
C VAL A 60 -1.24 11.89 -17.43
N GLU A 61 -0.70 10.78 -16.97
CA GLU A 61 -0.69 10.40 -15.56
C GLU A 61 0.50 11.08 -14.85
N TYR A 62 0.30 12.31 -14.40
CA TYR A 62 1.35 13.10 -13.74
C TYR A 62 1.72 12.57 -12.35
N ASP A 63 0.85 11.80 -11.69
CA ASP A 63 1.11 11.16 -10.39
C ASP A 63 1.88 9.84 -10.51
N ALA A 64 2.21 9.40 -11.74
CA ALA A 64 3.00 8.19 -11.93
C ALA A 64 4.41 8.35 -11.32
N TYR A 65 4.80 7.47 -10.41
CA TYR A 65 6.11 7.51 -9.73
C TYR A 65 7.31 7.50 -10.70
N GLY A 66 7.16 6.90 -11.86
CA GLY A 66 8.19 6.89 -12.90
C GLY A 66 8.33 8.22 -13.68
N LEU A 67 7.33 9.09 -13.60
CA LEU A 67 7.35 10.40 -14.27
C LEU A 67 7.97 11.46 -13.35
N THR A 68 9.31 11.52 -13.33
CA THR A 68 10.02 12.51 -12.52
C THR A 68 9.72 13.94 -12.95
N GLY A 69 9.87 14.91 -12.06
CA GLY A 69 9.68 16.33 -12.40
C GLY A 69 10.49 16.76 -13.63
N LYS A 70 11.74 16.28 -13.78
CA LYS A 70 12.57 16.56 -14.98
C LYS A 70 11.94 15.98 -16.25
N ASN A 71 11.41 14.76 -16.19
CA ASN A 71 10.76 14.13 -17.34
C ASN A 71 9.43 14.81 -17.68
N THR A 72 8.67 15.23 -16.67
CA THR A 72 7.45 16.04 -16.84
C THR A 72 7.74 17.34 -17.59
N LEU A 73 8.79 18.09 -17.20
CA LEU A 73 9.19 19.32 -17.89
C LEU A 73 9.58 19.06 -19.34
N LYS A 74 10.33 17.99 -19.61
CA LYS A 74 10.70 17.58 -20.98
C LYS A 74 9.46 17.23 -21.80
N LEU A 75 8.57 16.41 -21.24
CA LEU A 75 7.33 16.01 -21.90
C LEU A 75 6.48 17.23 -22.28
N ASN A 76 6.20 18.10 -21.32
CA ASN A 76 5.38 19.29 -21.55
C ASN A 76 5.99 20.23 -22.60
N LYS A 77 7.31 20.44 -22.53
CA LYS A 77 8.04 21.26 -23.52
C LYS A 77 7.99 20.63 -24.91
N SER A 78 8.16 19.32 -25.06
CA SER A 78 8.11 18.65 -26.37
C SER A 78 6.70 18.68 -26.98
N LEU A 79 5.65 18.67 -26.16
CA LEU A 79 4.28 18.69 -26.61
C LEU A 79 3.69 20.12 -26.75
N GLU A 80 4.43 21.15 -26.34
CA GLU A 80 4.05 22.55 -26.49
C GLU A 80 3.79 22.87 -27.96
N ASN A 81 2.66 23.51 -28.27
CA ASN A 81 2.20 23.83 -29.63
C ASN A 81 2.03 22.59 -30.55
N TYR A 82 2.14 21.38 -30.00
CA TYR A 82 1.94 20.15 -30.75
C TYR A 82 0.55 19.55 -30.50
N CYS A 83 0.14 19.43 -29.22
CA CYS A 83 -1.18 18.97 -28.81
C CYS A 83 -1.57 19.62 -27.46
N SER A 84 -2.84 19.52 -27.06
CA SER A 84 -3.25 19.88 -25.70
C SER A 84 -3.03 18.72 -24.75
N VAL A 85 -2.53 18.99 -23.54
CA VAL A 85 -2.27 18.00 -22.51
C VAL A 85 -3.20 18.23 -21.32
N GLU A 86 -3.81 17.18 -20.80
CA GLU A 86 -4.63 17.21 -19.58
C GLU A 86 -4.09 16.21 -18.55
N ASP A 87 -4.20 16.56 -17.28
CA ASP A 87 -3.96 15.61 -16.19
C ASP A 87 -5.06 14.54 -16.18
N LYS A 88 -4.62 13.28 -16.24
CA LYS A 88 -5.46 12.08 -16.19
C LYS A 88 -4.93 11.06 -15.20
N SER A 89 -4.23 11.51 -14.17
CA SER A 89 -3.61 10.69 -13.14
C SER A 89 -4.60 9.75 -12.42
N ASP A 90 -5.86 10.14 -12.34
CA ASP A 90 -6.89 9.41 -11.62
C ASP A 90 -7.58 8.28 -12.42
N VAL A 91 -7.36 8.19 -13.73
CA VAL A 91 -8.12 7.28 -14.61
C VAL A 91 -7.87 5.82 -14.24
N ILE A 92 -6.60 5.39 -14.23
CA ILE A 92 -6.25 3.99 -13.92
C ILE A 92 -6.52 3.68 -12.45
N THR A 93 -6.21 4.60 -11.56
CA THR A 93 -6.46 4.47 -10.12
C THR A 93 -7.95 4.22 -9.82
N LYS A 94 -8.85 4.98 -10.48
CA LYS A 94 -10.30 4.77 -10.34
C LYS A 94 -10.80 3.47 -10.95
N LEU A 95 -10.19 2.99 -12.04
CA LEU A 95 -10.58 1.72 -12.66
C LEU A 95 -10.23 0.51 -11.79
N ARG A 96 -9.09 0.55 -11.06
CA ARG A 96 -8.62 -0.58 -10.26
C ARG A 96 -9.11 -0.60 -8.82
N VAL A 97 -9.85 0.42 -8.36
CA VAL A 97 -10.31 0.50 -6.97
C VAL A 97 -11.33 -0.61 -6.62
N ILE A 98 -12.14 -1.01 -7.58
CA ILE A 98 -13.07 -2.16 -7.46
C ILE A 98 -12.39 -3.37 -8.11
N LYS A 99 -12.15 -4.41 -7.33
CA LYS A 99 -11.46 -5.62 -7.77
C LYS A 99 -12.43 -6.59 -8.43
N SER A 100 -12.02 -7.18 -9.54
CA SER A 100 -12.72 -8.30 -10.17
C SER A 100 -12.67 -9.55 -9.29
N LYS A 101 -13.42 -10.58 -9.65
CA LYS A 101 -13.41 -11.86 -8.92
C LYS A 101 -12.04 -12.53 -8.97
N GLU A 102 -11.35 -12.42 -10.08
CA GLU A 102 -10.00 -12.95 -10.30
C GLU A 102 -8.97 -12.22 -9.44
N GLU A 103 -9.05 -10.90 -9.39
CA GLU A 103 -8.18 -10.07 -8.55
C GLU A 103 -8.37 -10.37 -7.05
N ILE A 104 -9.62 -10.60 -6.63
CA ILE A 104 -9.93 -10.98 -5.23
C ILE A 104 -9.27 -12.31 -4.85
N VAL A 105 -9.14 -13.26 -5.77
CA VAL A 105 -8.40 -14.53 -5.51
C VAL A 105 -6.93 -14.23 -5.19
N TYR A 106 -6.30 -13.30 -5.92
CA TYR A 106 -4.91 -12.92 -5.64
C TYR A 106 -4.76 -12.16 -4.33
N VAL A 107 -5.70 -11.27 -4.01
CA VAL A 107 -5.72 -10.57 -2.71
C VAL A 107 -5.88 -11.55 -1.54
N LYS A 108 -6.76 -12.55 -1.67
CA LYS A 108 -6.94 -13.59 -0.64
C LYS A 108 -5.67 -14.44 -0.48
N LYS A 109 -4.98 -14.75 -1.58
CA LYS A 109 -3.69 -15.46 -1.50
C LYS A 109 -2.62 -14.60 -0.83
N ALA A 110 -2.58 -13.30 -1.11
CA ALA A 110 -1.71 -12.36 -0.42
C ALA A 110 -2.01 -12.30 1.11
N ALA A 111 -3.29 -12.37 1.51
CA ALA A 111 -3.67 -12.42 2.91
C ALA A 111 -3.19 -13.70 3.63
N GLU A 112 -3.27 -14.85 2.97
CA GLU A 112 -2.70 -16.10 3.50
C GLU A 112 -1.19 -15.99 3.74
N LEU A 113 -0.47 -15.35 2.81
CA LEU A 113 0.97 -15.12 2.96
C LEU A 113 1.29 -14.11 4.08
N ALA A 114 0.43 -13.10 4.27
CA ALA A 114 0.57 -12.17 5.40
C ALA A 114 0.37 -12.86 6.75
N ASP A 115 -0.63 -13.75 6.86
CA ASP A 115 -0.84 -14.59 8.06
C ASP A 115 0.37 -15.48 8.35
N GLN A 116 0.91 -16.17 7.34
CA GLN A 116 2.10 -17.02 7.48
C GLN A 116 3.34 -16.21 7.91
N ALA A 117 3.49 -14.99 7.40
CA ALA A 117 4.57 -14.11 7.82
C ALA A 117 4.44 -13.73 9.31
N LEU A 118 3.23 -13.53 9.82
CA LEU A 118 3.00 -13.28 11.24
C LEU A 118 3.32 -14.50 12.11
N ASP A 119 3.06 -15.71 11.60
CA ASP A 119 3.46 -16.96 12.31
C ASP A 119 4.98 -17.00 12.51
N GLU A 120 5.78 -16.49 11.57
CA GLU A 120 7.23 -16.40 11.74
C GLU A 120 7.61 -15.32 12.79
N VAL A 121 6.87 -14.22 12.85
CA VAL A 121 7.08 -13.21 13.92
C VAL A 121 6.89 -13.86 15.30
N TRP A 122 5.82 -14.66 15.49
CA TRP A 122 5.57 -15.35 16.76
C TRP A 122 6.69 -16.32 17.17
N LYS A 123 7.40 -16.90 16.21
CA LYS A 123 8.52 -17.82 16.47
C LYS A 123 9.82 -17.10 16.83
N TYR A 124 10.07 -15.95 16.19
CA TYR A 124 11.38 -15.30 16.24
C TYR A 124 11.45 -14.02 17.05
N ALA A 125 10.33 -13.33 17.30
CA ALA A 125 10.33 -12.08 18.07
C ALA A 125 10.47 -12.37 19.56
N LYS A 126 11.72 -12.34 20.04
CA LYS A 126 12.09 -12.53 21.45
C LYS A 126 13.37 -11.80 21.78
N ALA A 127 13.62 -11.55 23.06
CA ALA A 127 14.85 -10.95 23.55
C ALA A 127 16.12 -11.57 22.93
N GLY A 128 17.08 -10.76 22.59
CA GLY A 128 18.35 -11.16 21.95
C GLY A 128 18.27 -11.39 20.45
N VAL A 129 17.09 -11.36 19.82
CA VAL A 129 16.95 -11.51 18.38
C VAL A 129 16.99 -10.14 17.68
N ASN A 130 17.76 -10.06 16.60
CA ASN A 130 17.84 -8.84 15.80
C ASN A 130 16.63 -8.74 14.85
N GLU A 131 16.09 -7.55 14.67
CA GLU A 131 14.96 -7.25 13.76
C GLU A 131 15.17 -7.77 12.33
N SER A 132 16.42 -7.77 11.83
CA SER A 132 16.76 -8.31 10.51
C SER A 132 16.47 -9.79 10.38
N LYS A 133 16.62 -10.56 11.47
CA LYS A 133 16.31 -12.00 11.47
C LYS A 133 14.80 -12.22 11.32
N ILE A 134 13.99 -11.42 12.00
CA ILE A 134 12.52 -11.47 11.90
C ILE A 134 12.10 -11.16 10.46
N LEU A 135 12.61 -10.06 9.87
CA LEU A 135 12.34 -9.68 8.49
C LEU A 135 12.73 -10.76 7.49
N ALA A 136 13.91 -11.40 7.70
CA ALA A 136 14.39 -12.47 6.82
C ALA A 136 13.43 -13.67 6.80
N GLU A 137 12.94 -14.09 7.96
CA GLU A 137 12.01 -15.23 8.04
C GLU A 137 10.63 -14.88 7.46
N MET A 138 10.13 -13.68 7.69
CA MET A 138 8.89 -13.19 7.08
C MET A 138 8.96 -13.18 5.55
N ASN A 139 10.03 -12.61 4.99
CA ASN A 139 10.21 -12.58 3.53
C ASN A 139 10.39 -13.99 2.96
N LYS A 140 11.14 -14.87 3.67
CA LYS A 140 11.34 -16.24 3.26
C LYS A 140 10.01 -16.97 3.06
N VAL A 141 9.12 -16.94 4.04
CA VAL A 141 7.84 -17.67 3.95
C VAL A 141 6.95 -17.11 2.84
N ILE A 142 6.97 -15.79 2.60
CA ILE A 142 6.23 -15.17 1.51
C ILE A 142 6.75 -15.69 0.16
N PHE A 143 8.06 -15.68 -0.07
CA PHE A 143 8.65 -16.16 -1.33
C PHE A 143 8.50 -17.66 -1.52
N GLU A 144 8.69 -18.47 -0.49
CA GLU A 144 8.48 -19.93 -0.53
C GLU A 144 6.99 -20.25 -0.81
N GLY A 145 6.06 -19.40 -0.37
CA GLY A 145 4.64 -19.47 -0.68
C GLY A 145 4.25 -19.01 -2.08
N GLY A 146 5.23 -18.65 -2.93
CA GLY A 146 5.04 -18.17 -4.30
C GLY A 146 4.68 -16.70 -4.39
N GLY A 147 4.95 -15.93 -3.33
CA GLY A 147 4.73 -14.48 -3.28
C GLY A 147 5.78 -13.68 -4.02
N ASP A 148 5.50 -12.40 -4.18
CA ASP A 148 6.35 -11.43 -4.85
C ASP A 148 6.95 -10.43 -3.85
N TYR A 149 7.89 -9.59 -4.33
CA TYR A 149 8.34 -8.44 -3.55
C TYR A 149 7.18 -7.50 -3.26
N PRO A 150 7.04 -7.01 -2.01
CA PRO A 150 6.08 -5.95 -1.72
C PRO A 150 6.50 -4.64 -2.41
N ALA A 151 5.52 -3.77 -2.65
CA ALA A 151 5.78 -2.49 -3.31
C ALA A 151 6.57 -1.50 -2.45
N ASN A 152 6.69 -1.73 -1.14
CA ASN A 152 7.66 -1.07 -0.26
C ASN A 152 8.17 -2.04 0.81
N GLU A 153 9.26 -1.66 1.45
CA GLU A 153 9.88 -2.43 2.52
C GLU A 153 8.93 -2.58 3.72
N PHE A 154 9.03 -3.72 4.43
CA PHE A 154 8.35 -3.89 5.71
C PHE A 154 8.89 -2.92 6.73
N ILE A 155 7.99 -2.30 7.47
CA ILE A 155 8.33 -1.42 8.56
C ILE A 155 8.56 -2.28 9.81
N ILE A 156 9.70 -2.11 10.48
CA ILE A 156 10.01 -2.78 11.74
C ILE A 156 10.79 -1.83 12.63
N GLY A 157 10.43 -1.79 13.90
CA GLY A 157 11.17 -1.00 14.88
C GLY A 157 10.85 -1.44 16.29
N SER A 158 11.90 -1.52 17.15
CA SER A 158 11.77 -1.83 18.56
C SER A 158 12.13 -0.63 19.44
N GLY A 159 11.77 -0.70 20.71
CA GLY A 159 12.01 0.39 21.67
C GLY A 159 11.43 1.71 21.19
N LYS A 160 12.27 2.74 21.09
CA LYS A 160 11.90 4.07 20.57
C LYS A 160 11.51 4.03 19.09
N ASN A 161 12.11 3.13 18.32
CA ASN A 161 11.86 3.00 16.89
C ASN A 161 10.48 2.39 16.61
N ALA A 162 9.82 1.78 17.59
CA ALA A 162 8.44 1.32 17.47
C ALA A 162 7.43 2.45 17.19
N LEU A 163 7.80 3.71 17.47
CA LEU A 163 6.97 4.88 17.15
C LEU A 163 7.20 5.41 15.72
N LEU A 164 8.06 4.77 14.93
CA LEU A 164 8.39 5.22 13.57
C LEU A 164 7.54 4.50 12.54
N CYS A 165 6.64 5.24 11.88
CA CYS A 165 5.74 4.71 10.84
C CYS A 165 6.41 4.59 9.46
N ARG A 166 7.73 4.47 9.39
CA ARG A 166 8.49 4.30 8.14
C ARG A 166 9.69 3.39 8.38
N TYR A 167 10.18 2.80 7.28
CA TYR A 167 11.35 1.94 7.33
C TYR A 167 12.51 2.59 8.07
N GLN A 168 13.19 1.78 8.90
CA GLN A 168 14.36 2.18 9.66
C GLN A 168 15.57 1.33 9.26
N SER A 169 16.68 1.99 8.91
CA SER A 169 17.88 1.32 8.38
C SER A 169 18.72 0.61 9.44
N GLU A 170 18.79 1.15 10.66
CA GLU A 170 19.58 0.59 11.74
C GLU A 170 18.74 -0.42 12.54
N LYS A 171 18.84 -1.70 12.18
CA LYS A 171 18.11 -2.77 12.84
C LYS A 171 18.64 -3.02 14.24
N GLN A 172 17.72 -3.03 15.21
CA GLN A 172 18.02 -3.22 16.61
C GLN A 172 17.93 -4.72 17.01
N THR A 173 18.57 -5.06 18.11
CA THR A 173 18.37 -6.34 18.81
C THR A 173 17.36 -6.12 19.92
N LEU A 174 16.33 -6.95 19.99
CA LEU A 174 15.27 -6.85 20.99
C LEU A 174 15.84 -7.04 22.41
N ASN A 175 15.45 -6.17 23.33
CA ASN A 175 15.79 -6.26 24.73
C ASN A 175 14.87 -7.22 25.49
N ASP A 176 15.23 -7.59 26.73
CA ASP A 176 14.42 -8.44 27.62
C ASP A 176 13.06 -7.81 27.96
N GLN A 177 13.00 -6.48 27.94
CA GLN A 177 11.78 -5.69 28.04
C GLN A 177 11.76 -4.71 26.87
N ASP A 178 10.84 -4.91 25.93
CA ASP A 178 10.79 -4.12 24.70
C ASP A 178 9.37 -4.01 24.17
N GLN A 179 9.20 -3.28 23.10
CA GLN A 179 8.03 -3.26 22.23
C GLN A 179 8.51 -3.35 20.78
N LEU A 180 7.90 -4.20 20.00
CA LEU A 180 8.18 -4.37 18.58
C LEU A 180 6.97 -3.92 17.75
N THR A 181 7.13 -2.92 16.93
CA THR A 181 6.14 -2.54 15.92
C THR A 181 6.56 -3.10 14.56
N ILE A 182 5.62 -3.74 13.87
CA ILE A 182 5.87 -4.29 12.53
C ILE A 182 4.64 -4.11 11.63
N GLU A 183 4.85 -3.52 10.44
CA GLU A 183 3.89 -3.43 9.35
C GLU A 183 4.45 -4.13 8.13
N TRP A 184 3.64 -5.01 7.53
CA TRP A 184 4.05 -5.80 6.37
C TRP A 184 2.86 -6.08 5.47
N ALA A 185 3.15 -6.58 4.27
CA ALA A 185 2.14 -7.11 3.38
C ALA A 185 2.56 -8.47 2.82
N GLY A 186 1.65 -9.44 2.85
CA GLY A 186 1.74 -10.56 1.93
C GLY A 186 1.48 -10.01 0.53
N THR A 187 2.23 -10.53 -0.45
CA THR A 187 2.15 -10.05 -1.83
C THR A 187 2.08 -11.25 -2.79
N TYR A 188 1.09 -11.26 -3.66
CA TYR A 188 0.92 -12.32 -4.66
C TYR A 188 0.43 -11.72 -5.97
N ARG A 189 1.16 -11.96 -7.09
CA ARG A 189 0.90 -11.32 -8.38
C ARG A 189 0.82 -9.80 -8.26
N HIS A 190 1.66 -9.21 -7.39
CA HIS A 190 1.68 -7.79 -7.02
C HIS A 190 0.39 -7.26 -6.37
N TYR A 191 -0.56 -8.12 -5.99
CA TYR A 191 -1.66 -7.77 -5.10
C TYR A 191 -1.20 -7.88 -3.65
N HIS A 192 -1.59 -6.91 -2.84
CA HIS A 192 -1.15 -6.77 -1.47
C HIS A 192 -2.29 -7.02 -0.48
N SER A 193 -1.96 -7.64 0.64
CA SER A 193 -2.78 -7.66 1.85
C SER A 193 -1.90 -7.33 3.04
N ALA A 194 -2.13 -6.17 3.65
CA ALA A 194 -1.29 -5.63 4.71
C ALA A 194 -1.83 -5.99 6.10
N MET A 195 -0.92 -6.07 7.05
CA MET A 195 -1.19 -6.23 8.48
C MET A 195 -0.25 -5.33 9.30
N PHE A 196 -0.67 -4.94 10.50
CA PHE A 196 0.10 -4.11 11.41
C PHE A 196 -0.06 -4.62 12.84
N ARG A 197 1.05 -4.78 13.57
CA ARG A 197 1.06 -5.21 14.97
C ARG A 197 2.09 -4.46 15.79
N THR A 198 1.75 -4.19 17.06
CA THR A 198 2.72 -3.91 18.10
C THR A 198 2.71 -5.05 19.10
N ILE A 199 3.88 -5.57 19.41
CA ILE A 199 4.11 -6.79 20.20
C ILE A 199 5.02 -6.42 21.37
N PRO A 200 4.53 -6.37 22.61
CA PRO A 200 5.38 -6.27 23.78
C PRO A 200 6.27 -7.51 23.94
N ILE A 201 7.54 -7.31 24.28
CA ILE A 201 8.51 -8.37 24.57
C ILE A 201 8.77 -8.38 26.08
N GLY A 202 8.74 -9.56 26.69
CA GLY A 202 8.89 -9.74 28.15
C GLY A 202 7.60 -9.40 28.89
N LYS A 203 7.47 -8.18 29.39
CA LYS A 203 6.28 -7.74 30.13
C LYS A 203 5.64 -6.52 29.46
N ALA A 204 4.36 -6.62 29.12
CA ALA A 204 3.62 -5.47 28.61
C ALA A 204 3.48 -4.36 29.67
N ASP A 205 3.69 -3.11 29.29
CA ASP A 205 3.30 -1.96 30.09
C ASP A 205 1.77 -1.95 30.26
N PRO A 206 1.22 -1.60 31.44
CA PRO A 206 -0.23 -1.50 31.64
C PRO A 206 -0.92 -0.57 30.62
N LYS A 207 -0.22 0.43 30.07
CA LYS A 207 -0.74 1.27 28.99
C LYS A 207 -0.87 0.54 27.67
N HIS A 208 0.01 -0.42 27.35
CA HIS A 208 -0.15 -1.25 26.15
C HIS A 208 -1.51 -1.96 26.12
N HIS A 209 -1.97 -2.49 27.24
CA HIS A 209 -3.29 -3.12 27.34
C HIS A 209 -4.41 -2.14 27.00
N LYS A 210 -4.38 -0.94 27.62
CA LYS A 210 -5.40 0.10 27.36
C LYS A 210 -5.35 0.61 25.91
N MET A 211 -4.16 0.82 25.36
CA MET A 211 -3.99 1.24 23.97
C MET A 211 -4.48 0.15 23.01
N HIS A 212 -4.18 -1.12 23.31
CA HIS A 212 -4.64 -2.24 22.50
C HIS A 212 -6.16 -2.39 22.53
N GLU A 213 -6.79 -2.33 23.71
CA GLU A 213 -8.25 -2.34 23.85
C GLU A 213 -8.89 -1.22 23.03
N ALA A 214 -8.31 -0.01 23.07
CA ALA A 214 -8.76 1.12 22.25
C ALA A 214 -8.59 0.86 20.74
N CYS A 215 -7.47 0.24 20.30
CA CYS A 215 -7.27 -0.14 18.92
C CYS A 215 -8.29 -1.20 18.45
N VAL A 216 -8.58 -2.21 19.28
CA VAL A 216 -9.61 -3.22 18.99
C VAL A 216 -10.99 -2.58 18.86
N GLU A 217 -11.38 -1.73 19.83
CA GLU A 217 -12.67 -1.04 19.77
C GLU A 217 -12.79 -0.16 18.52
N ALA A 218 -11.75 0.61 18.21
CA ALA A 218 -11.72 1.46 17.01
C ALA A 218 -11.79 0.62 15.72
N LEU A 219 -11.07 -0.49 15.63
CA LEU A 219 -11.11 -1.39 14.48
C LEU A 219 -12.51 -1.99 14.28
N MET A 220 -13.14 -2.47 15.34
CA MET A 220 -14.49 -3.04 15.27
C MET A 220 -15.55 -1.99 14.87
N ASN A 221 -15.44 -0.77 15.38
CA ASN A 221 -16.32 0.34 15.00
C ASN A 221 -16.13 0.72 13.52
N CYS A 222 -14.87 0.75 13.03
CA CYS A 222 -14.56 0.98 11.62
C CYS A 222 -15.09 -0.16 10.73
N GLU A 223 -14.89 -1.42 11.13
CA GLU A 223 -15.42 -2.60 10.45
C GLU A 223 -16.96 -2.52 10.32
N HIS A 224 -17.64 -2.17 11.42
CA HIS A 224 -19.09 -2.02 11.39
C HIS A 224 -19.54 -0.93 10.41
N LYS A 225 -18.73 0.13 10.22
CA LYS A 225 -19.03 1.26 9.33
C LYS A 225 -18.59 1.00 7.88
N LEU A 226 -17.63 0.10 7.64
CA LEU A 226 -17.11 -0.25 6.32
C LEU A 226 -18.13 -1.11 5.55
N LYS A 227 -19.17 -0.49 4.99
CA LYS A 227 -20.26 -1.15 4.28
C LYS A 227 -20.59 -0.44 2.97
N PRO A 228 -21.07 -1.17 1.95
CA PRO A 228 -21.52 -0.54 0.71
C PRO A 228 -22.51 0.60 0.95
N GLY A 229 -22.33 1.69 0.21
CA GLY A 229 -23.17 2.87 0.27
C GLY A 229 -22.76 3.93 1.31
N ASN A 230 -21.95 3.57 2.32
CA ASN A 230 -21.38 4.55 3.23
C ASN A 230 -20.23 5.33 2.56
N LYS A 231 -19.94 6.52 3.04
CA LYS A 231 -18.75 7.26 2.61
C LYS A 231 -17.53 6.80 3.40
N ILE A 232 -16.40 6.69 2.74
CA ILE A 232 -15.16 6.24 3.39
C ILE A 232 -14.69 7.20 4.48
N GLY A 233 -14.97 8.51 4.34
CA GLY A 233 -14.71 9.51 5.38
C GLY A 233 -15.44 9.23 6.69
N GLU A 234 -16.62 8.62 6.65
CA GLU A 234 -17.38 8.24 7.85
C GLU A 234 -16.70 7.10 8.64
N VAL A 235 -15.91 6.26 7.96
CA VAL A 235 -15.09 5.23 8.61
C VAL A 235 -13.97 5.89 9.41
N PHE A 236 -13.35 6.93 8.86
CA PHE A 236 -12.36 7.71 9.62
C PHE A 236 -13.03 8.48 10.77
N ASP A 237 -14.19 9.08 10.56
CA ASP A 237 -14.86 9.87 11.60
C ASP A 237 -15.20 9.01 12.83
N ILE A 238 -15.62 7.74 12.64
CA ILE A 238 -15.86 6.83 13.77
C ILE A 238 -14.55 6.39 14.45
N HIS A 239 -13.46 6.17 13.69
CA HIS A 239 -12.12 5.94 14.23
C HIS A 239 -11.70 7.09 15.16
N ALA A 240 -11.76 8.34 14.65
CA ALA A 240 -11.39 9.51 15.42
C ALA A 240 -12.26 9.67 16.68
N LYS A 241 -13.59 9.53 16.54
CA LYS A 241 -14.52 9.60 17.66
C LYS A 241 -14.23 8.56 18.75
N THR A 242 -13.89 7.33 18.37
CA THR A 242 -13.56 6.27 19.31
C THR A 242 -12.30 6.61 20.10
N PHE A 243 -11.22 6.93 19.42
CA PHE A 243 -9.97 7.27 20.10
C PHE A 243 -10.07 8.55 20.93
N ASP A 244 -10.76 9.57 20.46
CA ASP A 244 -10.97 10.83 21.19
C ASP A 244 -11.78 10.60 22.46
N GLY A 245 -12.83 9.76 22.38
CA GLY A 245 -13.65 9.36 23.51
C GLY A 245 -12.90 8.56 24.59
N LEU A 246 -11.87 7.81 24.18
CA LEU A 246 -11.01 7.03 25.07
C LEU A 246 -9.76 7.80 25.54
N GLY A 247 -9.63 9.10 25.17
CA GLY A 247 -8.55 9.97 25.61
C GLY A 247 -7.26 9.87 24.79
N PHE A 248 -7.31 9.26 23.59
CA PHE A 248 -6.14 9.09 22.71
C PHE A 248 -6.07 10.10 21.56
N ASN A 249 -6.78 11.23 21.65
CA ASN A 249 -6.83 12.26 20.61
C ASN A 249 -5.46 12.81 20.19
N LYS A 250 -4.49 12.86 21.09
CA LYS A 250 -3.12 13.30 20.81
C LYS A 250 -2.23 12.20 20.21
N ALA A 251 -2.59 10.95 20.41
CA ALA A 251 -1.78 9.80 20.00
C ALA A 251 -2.22 9.20 18.66
N ARG A 252 -3.49 9.42 18.24
CA ARG A 252 -4.03 8.88 16.99
C ARG A 252 -3.56 9.65 15.75
N MET A 253 -3.62 8.97 14.58
CA MET A 253 -3.33 9.58 13.28
C MET A 253 -4.54 10.28 12.65
N ASN A 254 -4.29 11.06 11.57
CA ASN A 254 -5.30 11.78 10.80
C ASN A 254 -5.81 11.02 9.57
N ALA A 255 -5.43 9.78 9.44
CA ALA A 255 -5.97 8.79 8.50
C ALA A 255 -5.96 7.43 9.19
N CYS A 256 -6.88 6.53 8.83
CA CYS A 256 -6.97 5.20 9.43
C CYS A 256 -6.92 4.07 8.41
N GLY A 257 -6.41 4.32 7.22
CA GLY A 257 -6.26 3.30 6.20
C GLY A 257 -6.28 3.83 4.76
N TYR A 258 -6.20 2.89 3.85
CA TYR A 258 -6.15 3.16 2.40
C TYR A 258 -6.56 1.92 1.60
N SER A 259 -6.87 2.13 0.30
CA SER A 259 -7.12 1.03 -0.61
C SER A 259 -5.86 0.20 -0.86
N LEU A 260 -6.04 -1.09 -1.10
CA LEU A 260 -4.99 -2.01 -1.55
C LEU A 260 -5.37 -2.62 -2.89
N GLY A 261 -4.37 -3.06 -3.62
CA GLY A 261 -4.55 -3.74 -4.90
C GLY A 261 -3.23 -4.13 -5.53
N ASN A 262 -3.21 -4.08 -6.86
CA ASN A 262 -2.00 -4.30 -7.66
C ASN A 262 -1.18 -3.02 -7.71
N THR A 263 -0.05 -3.01 -7.03
CA THR A 263 0.88 -1.87 -6.97
C THR A 263 2.32 -2.34 -7.07
N PHE A 264 3.19 -1.41 -7.48
CA PHE A 264 4.63 -1.61 -7.63
C PHE A 264 5.38 -0.58 -6.80
N ALA A 265 6.66 -0.82 -6.56
CA ALA A 265 7.49 0.15 -5.86
C ALA A 265 7.29 1.58 -6.40
N PRO A 266 7.28 2.58 -5.54
CA PRO A 266 7.80 2.57 -4.17
C PRO A 266 6.73 2.39 -3.08
N ASN A 267 5.46 2.10 -3.41
CA ASN A 267 4.41 2.12 -2.41
C ASN A 267 3.27 1.14 -2.70
N TRP A 268 2.81 0.43 -1.66
CA TRP A 268 1.60 -0.41 -1.77
C TRP A 268 0.30 0.34 -1.48
N MET A 269 0.36 1.53 -0.88
CA MET A 269 -0.86 2.34 -0.65
C MET A 269 -1.48 2.76 -1.97
N ASP A 270 -2.80 2.65 -2.05
CA ASP A 270 -3.56 3.05 -3.22
C ASP A 270 -4.71 3.98 -2.83
N TRP A 271 -5.30 4.63 -3.80
CA TRP A 271 -6.47 5.48 -3.62
C TRP A 271 -7.76 4.63 -3.54
N PRO A 272 -8.73 5.03 -2.71
CA PRO A 272 -8.77 6.18 -1.81
C PRO A 272 -8.17 5.90 -0.42
N MET A 273 -7.80 6.98 0.29
CA MET A 273 -7.41 6.94 1.70
C MET A 273 -8.59 7.26 2.62
N LEU A 274 -8.54 6.71 3.84
CA LEU A 274 -9.55 6.89 4.88
C LEU A 274 -9.20 8.11 5.75
N TYR A 275 -9.73 9.27 5.39
CA TYR A 275 -9.57 10.53 6.14
C TYR A 275 -10.92 11.27 6.23
N THR A 276 -11.03 12.22 7.16
CA THR A 276 -12.27 12.97 7.38
C THR A 276 -12.77 13.68 6.12
N GLY A 277 -14.08 13.58 5.87
CA GLY A 277 -14.71 14.24 4.73
C GLY A 277 -14.44 13.63 3.35
N ASN A 278 -13.70 12.50 3.26
CA ASN A 278 -13.52 11.83 1.97
C ASN A 278 -14.87 11.35 1.42
N PRO A 279 -15.31 11.85 0.25
CA PRO A 279 -16.65 11.60 -0.28
C PRO A 279 -16.80 10.26 -1.01
N TYR A 280 -15.72 9.48 -1.16
CA TYR A 280 -15.76 8.22 -1.89
C TYR A 280 -16.80 7.28 -1.28
N VAL A 281 -17.70 6.76 -2.10
CA VAL A 281 -18.73 5.80 -1.69
C VAL A 281 -18.15 4.39 -1.76
N ILE A 282 -18.27 3.66 -0.66
CA ILE A 282 -17.79 2.29 -0.54
C ILE A 282 -18.66 1.37 -1.40
N GLU A 283 -18.01 0.51 -2.18
CA GLU A 283 -18.64 -0.42 -3.12
C GLU A 283 -18.14 -1.85 -2.91
N PRO A 284 -18.96 -2.89 -3.21
CA PRO A 284 -18.50 -4.26 -3.22
C PRO A 284 -17.30 -4.44 -4.17
N GLY A 285 -16.31 -5.24 -3.77
CA GLY A 285 -15.05 -5.40 -4.50
C GLY A 285 -13.96 -4.40 -4.11
N ASN A 286 -14.28 -3.37 -3.29
CA ASN A 286 -13.22 -2.59 -2.67
C ASN A 286 -12.40 -3.44 -1.70
N VAL A 287 -11.09 -3.18 -1.63
CA VAL A 287 -10.18 -3.78 -0.65
C VAL A 287 -9.49 -2.66 0.10
N PHE A 288 -9.60 -2.65 1.43
CA PHE A 288 -9.02 -1.62 2.29
C PHE A 288 -8.15 -2.24 3.38
N PHE A 289 -6.99 -1.66 3.59
CA PHE A 289 -6.24 -1.82 4.82
C PHE A 289 -6.70 -0.78 5.82
N MET A 290 -7.23 -1.21 6.96
CA MET A 290 -7.56 -0.34 8.08
C MET A 290 -6.53 -0.52 9.19
N HIS A 291 -5.93 0.57 9.65
CA HIS A 291 -4.91 0.57 10.68
C HIS A 291 -5.24 1.53 11.83
N MET A 292 -5.26 0.97 13.01
CA MET A 292 -5.43 1.67 14.28
C MET A 292 -4.05 1.96 14.84
N ILE A 293 -3.62 3.20 14.79
CA ILE A 293 -2.28 3.64 15.16
C ILE A 293 -2.36 4.59 16.34
N LEU A 294 -1.69 4.22 17.44
CA LEU A 294 -1.48 5.08 18.60
C LEU A 294 0.02 5.26 18.86
N MET A 295 0.49 6.50 18.80
CA MET A 295 1.89 6.89 19.10
C MET A 295 1.90 7.81 20.31
N ASP A 296 2.10 7.24 21.51
CA ASP A 296 2.23 8.00 22.77
C ASP A 296 3.67 8.46 22.93
N SER A 297 4.01 9.58 22.34
CA SER A 297 5.37 10.14 22.37
C SER A 297 5.81 10.55 23.78
N GLU A 298 4.89 10.93 24.65
CA GLU A 298 5.20 11.33 26.03
C GLU A 298 5.70 10.13 26.86
N ASN A 299 5.12 8.95 26.65
CA ASN A 299 5.48 7.72 27.34
C ASN A 299 6.38 6.81 26.50
N GLN A 300 6.73 7.20 25.28
CA GLN A 300 7.53 6.41 24.33
C GLN A 300 6.89 5.04 24.03
N LEU A 301 5.56 4.97 23.96
CA LEU A 301 4.81 3.75 23.69
C LEU A 301 4.09 3.84 22.35
N ALA A 302 4.14 2.74 21.60
CA ALA A 302 3.37 2.55 20.38
C ALA A 302 2.34 1.42 20.57
N MET A 303 1.20 1.54 19.89
CA MET A 303 0.26 0.42 19.74
C MET A 303 -0.37 0.50 18.37
N ASN A 304 -0.22 -0.57 17.61
CA ASN A 304 -0.71 -0.65 16.25
C ASN A 304 -1.46 -1.95 16.03
N LEU A 305 -2.62 -1.84 15.42
CA LEU A 305 -3.44 -2.97 14.99
C LEU A 305 -3.99 -2.66 13.61
N GLY A 306 -3.63 -3.45 12.61
CA GLY A 306 -4.08 -3.25 11.23
C GLY A 306 -4.45 -4.55 10.55
N GLU A 307 -5.54 -4.50 9.78
CA GLU A 307 -6.13 -5.64 9.05
C GLU A 307 -6.63 -5.22 7.68
N THR A 308 -6.58 -6.15 6.73
CA THR A 308 -7.13 -5.95 5.39
C THR A 308 -8.54 -6.51 5.29
N TYR A 309 -9.43 -5.73 4.68
CA TYR A 309 -10.86 -6.04 4.51
C TYR A 309 -11.24 -6.01 3.03
N LEU A 310 -12.02 -7.00 2.63
CA LEU A 310 -12.75 -7.02 1.37
C LEU A 310 -14.19 -6.55 1.62
N VAL A 311 -14.66 -5.55 0.89
CA VAL A 311 -16.06 -5.15 0.92
C VAL A 311 -16.88 -6.12 0.07
N THR A 312 -17.97 -6.65 0.65
CA THR A 312 -18.91 -7.58 0.02
C THR A 312 -20.27 -6.92 -0.17
N GLU A 313 -21.20 -7.57 -0.86
CA GLU A 313 -22.58 -7.08 -1.02
C GLU A 313 -23.31 -6.88 0.31
N GLN A 314 -22.98 -7.67 1.35
CA GLN A 314 -23.66 -7.65 2.66
C GLN A 314 -22.89 -6.87 3.73
N GLY A 315 -21.70 -6.37 3.42
CA GLY A 315 -20.85 -5.68 4.39
C GLY A 315 -19.37 -5.81 4.04
N ASN A 316 -18.60 -6.48 4.90
CA ASN A 316 -17.18 -6.72 4.64
C ASN A 316 -16.72 -8.07 5.20
N GLU A 317 -15.55 -8.52 4.75
CA GLU A 317 -14.85 -9.72 5.20
C GLU A 317 -13.42 -9.32 5.60
N ARG A 318 -13.02 -9.55 6.85
CA ARG A 318 -11.63 -9.47 7.26
C ARG A 318 -10.85 -10.63 6.62
N LEU A 319 -9.80 -10.35 5.89
CA LEU A 319 -9.07 -11.36 5.12
C LEU A 319 -8.05 -12.12 5.96
N GLY A 320 -7.37 -11.44 6.90
CA GLY A 320 -6.47 -12.07 7.85
C GLY A 320 -7.21 -13.04 8.79
N LYS A 321 -6.61 -14.20 9.07
CA LYS A 321 -7.15 -15.23 9.97
C LYS A 321 -6.51 -15.20 11.35
N GLN A 322 -5.44 -14.45 11.51
CA GLN A 322 -4.76 -14.27 12.79
C GLN A 322 -5.67 -13.58 13.81
N LYS A 323 -5.48 -13.94 15.08
CA LYS A 323 -6.16 -13.26 16.18
C LYS A 323 -5.71 -11.80 16.29
N ILE A 324 -6.61 -10.97 16.80
CA ILE A 324 -6.32 -9.55 17.06
C ILE A 324 -6.02 -9.27 18.54
N ASP A 325 -5.87 -10.32 19.34
CA ASP A 325 -5.52 -10.21 20.76
C ASP A 325 -4.12 -9.62 20.94
N LEU A 326 -3.88 -8.99 22.08
CA LEU A 326 -2.53 -8.55 22.46
C LEU A 326 -1.68 -9.78 22.79
N VAL A 327 -0.69 -10.05 21.97
CA VAL A 327 0.31 -11.08 22.23
C VAL A 327 1.52 -10.44 22.91
N VAL A 328 1.98 -11.03 24.00
CA VAL A 328 3.21 -10.65 24.72
C VAL A 328 4.18 -11.82 24.58
N LEU A 329 5.40 -11.60 24.13
CA LEU A 329 6.41 -12.61 23.82
C LEU A 329 7.61 -12.52 24.75
#